data_dea6f36b6d355ef953c69dbbf8869c7c
#
_entry.id   dea6f36b6d355ef953c69dbbf8869c7c
#
_cell.length_a   1.000
_cell.length_b   1.000
_cell.length_c   1.000
_cell.angle_alpha   90.00
_cell.angle_beta   90.00
_cell.angle_gamma   90.00
#
_symmetry.space_group_name_H-M   'P 1'
#
loop_
_entity.id
_entity.type
_entity.pdbx_description
1 polymer ?
#
loop_
_entity_poly.entity_id
_entity_poly.type
_entity_poly.pdbx_seq_one_letter_code
_entity_poly.pdbx_strand_id
1 'polypeptide(L)'
;MQKKAVRVGDCVLDGKHIYIQSMLNTRSDDIAGSVAQAKALEQAGCEILRAAIPDKEALKLIPAIKEAVKIPLVADIHFDYRLALEAVAAGIDKIRINPGNIGGMDRVRQVVAACQSKQIPIRIGVNSGSLEKDLLAKYGAPTAEALVESAMRHVKMLEDCDFTDIVISMKSSTVSTMIDAYRLAAQQCAYPLHLGVTEAGTAHMGLIKSAIGIGALLHDGIGATIRVSLTDDPIQEITAAKDILKCMGLRGGPELVACPTCGRTRIDLVQTAKEVEAALANVDKDIKV
;
A
#
# COMPACT_ATOMS: atom_id res chain seq x y z
N MET A 1 12.62 11.24 -14.96
CA MET A 1 11.95 12.34 -14.22
C MET A 1 12.37 12.27 -12.76
N GLN A 2 12.72 13.39 -12.11
CA GLN A 2 13.09 13.37 -10.67
C GLN A 2 11.83 13.07 -9.86
N LYS A 3 11.90 12.04 -9.01
CA LYS A 3 10.77 11.65 -8.15
C LYS A 3 10.51 12.71 -7.09
N LYS A 4 9.26 13.07 -6.88
CA LYS A 4 8.83 13.99 -5.81
C LYS A 4 8.79 13.23 -4.48
N ALA A 5 9.35 13.81 -3.41
CA ALA A 5 9.22 13.27 -2.07
C ALA A 5 7.91 13.75 -1.43
N VAL A 6 7.17 12.86 -0.77
CA VAL A 6 5.96 13.15 -0.01
C VAL A 6 6.11 12.63 1.41
N ARG A 7 5.82 13.47 2.41
CA ARG A 7 5.92 13.09 3.82
C ARG A 7 4.59 12.54 4.33
N VAL A 8 4.67 11.45 5.10
CA VAL A 8 3.52 10.83 5.79
C VAL A 8 3.95 10.54 7.23
N GLY A 9 3.58 11.38 8.18
CA GLY A 9 4.18 11.35 9.51
C GLY A 9 5.70 11.47 9.41
N ASP A 10 6.43 10.52 9.99
CA ASP A 10 7.90 10.46 9.92
C ASP A 10 8.43 9.77 8.66
N CYS A 11 7.57 9.16 7.85
CA CYS A 11 7.96 8.48 6.62
C CYS A 11 8.13 9.48 5.47
N VAL A 12 9.24 9.36 4.71
CA VAL A 12 9.50 10.16 3.49
C VAL A 12 9.43 9.26 2.27
N LEU A 13 8.39 9.41 1.49
CA LEU A 13 8.12 8.61 0.29
C LEU A 13 8.89 9.19 -0.91
N ASP A 14 10.17 8.88 -1.03
CA ASP A 14 11.07 9.33 -2.12
C ASP A 14 11.57 8.16 -3.00
N GLY A 15 11.19 6.94 -2.66
CA GLY A 15 11.59 5.72 -3.37
C GLY A 15 12.97 5.17 -2.99
N LYS A 16 13.68 5.78 -2.02
CA LYS A 16 14.94 5.22 -1.50
C LYS A 16 14.69 4.11 -0.48
N HIS A 17 13.68 4.33 0.37
CA HIS A 17 13.16 3.33 1.27
C HIS A 17 11.76 2.92 0.82
N ILE A 18 11.51 1.62 0.72
CA ILE A 18 10.18 1.10 0.34
C ILE A 18 9.44 0.72 1.62
N TYR A 19 8.42 1.51 1.97
CA TYR A 19 7.65 1.31 3.19
C TYR A 19 6.60 0.22 3.05
N ILE A 20 6.49 -0.63 4.06
CA ILE A 20 5.45 -1.66 4.17
C ILE A 20 4.20 -1.04 4.79
N GLN A 21 3.12 -1.04 4.03
CA GLN A 21 1.80 -0.65 4.53
C GLN A 21 0.91 -1.87 4.68
N SER A 22 0.17 -1.97 5.80
CA SER A 22 -0.95 -2.90 5.97
C SER A 22 -2.24 -2.16 6.30
N MET A 23 -3.31 -2.90 6.48
CA MET A 23 -4.65 -2.34 6.75
C MET A 23 -5.35 -3.19 7.80
N LEU A 24 -6.02 -2.52 8.75
CA LEU A 24 -6.90 -3.20 9.69
C LEU A 24 -8.02 -3.94 8.95
N ASN A 25 -8.32 -5.14 9.42
CA ASN A 25 -9.49 -5.92 8.97
C ASN A 25 -10.51 -6.14 10.09
N THR A 26 -10.26 -5.57 11.28
CA THR A 26 -11.25 -5.48 12.35
C THR A 26 -12.43 -4.59 11.93
N ARG A 27 -13.59 -4.82 12.52
CA ARG A 27 -14.76 -3.96 12.26
C ARG A 27 -14.46 -2.53 12.73
N SER A 28 -14.95 -1.54 11.99
CA SER A 28 -14.70 -0.12 12.29
C SER A 28 -15.36 0.38 13.58
N ASP A 29 -16.35 -0.36 14.12
CA ASP A 29 -16.99 -0.13 15.40
C ASP A 29 -16.29 -0.83 16.59
N ASP A 30 -15.36 -1.74 16.33
CA ASP A 30 -14.54 -2.40 17.35
C ASP A 30 -13.22 -1.64 17.57
N ILE A 31 -13.27 -0.60 18.39
CA ILE A 31 -12.12 0.24 18.69
C ILE A 31 -11.02 -0.56 19.42
N ALA A 32 -11.39 -1.38 20.42
CA ALA A 32 -10.43 -2.13 21.22
C ALA A 32 -9.71 -3.18 20.38
N GLY A 33 -10.44 -3.95 19.56
CA GLY A 33 -9.85 -4.91 18.64
C GLY A 33 -8.97 -4.24 17.59
N SER A 34 -9.39 -3.08 17.08
CA SER A 34 -8.59 -2.30 16.10
C SER A 34 -7.28 -1.79 16.70
N VAL A 35 -7.29 -1.32 17.94
CA VAL A 35 -6.08 -0.91 18.66
C VAL A 35 -5.15 -2.10 18.93
N ALA A 36 -5.69 -3.24 19.36
CA ALA A 36 -4.91 -4.45 19.55
C ALA A 36 -4.25 -4.92 18.25
N GLN A 37 -5.01 -4.94 17.16
CA GLN A 37 -4.49 -5.30 15.83
C GLN A 37 -3.44 -4.30 15.34
N ALA A 38 -3.64 -3.00 15.55
CA ALA A 38 -2.67 -1.97 15.18
C ALA A 38 -1.31 -2.19 15.86
N LYS A 39 -1.31 -2.49 17.18
CA LYS A 39 -0.09 -2.82 17.93
C LYS A 39 0.59 -4.09 17.40
N ALA A 40 -0.18 -5.13 17.11
CA ALA A 40 0.36 -6.38 16.57
C ALA A 40 1.01 -6.16 15.20
N LEU A 41 0.38 -5.35 14.33
CA LEU A 41 0.90 -5.00 13.01
C LEU A 41 2.18 -4.16 13.11
N GLU A 42 2.22 -3.18 14.01
CA GLU A 42 3.44 -2.39 14.27
C GLU A 42 4.59 -3.30 14.74
N GLN A 43 4.31 -4.19 15.71
CA GLN A 43 5.30 -5.16 16.21
C GLN A 43 5.78 -6.12 15.11
N ALA A 44 4.89 -6.52 14.19
CA ALA A 44 5.25 -7.34 13.04
C ALA A 44 6.11 -6.58 12.01
N GLY A 45 6.23 -5.25 12.13
CA GLY A 45 7.04 -4.38 11.27
C GLY A 45 6.26 -3.69 10.16
N CYS A 46 4.96 -3.48 10.36
CA CYS A 46 4.20 -2.49 9.58
C CYS A 46 4.79 -1.10 9.80
N GLU A 47 4.97 -0.34 8.73
CA GLU A 47 5.55 1.00 8.80
C GLU A 47 4.53 2.10 8.53
N ILE A 48 3.41 1.77 7.88
CA ILE A 48 2.28 2.66 7.64
C ILE A 48 1.00 1.85 7.82
N LEU A 49 0.11 2.27 8.69
CA LEU A 49 -1.16 1.59 8.93
C LEU A 49 -2.31 2.28 8.18
N ARG A 50 -3.30 1.52 7.70
CA ARG A 50 -4.52 2.06 7.10
C ARG A 50 -5.75 1.52 7.83
N ALA A 51 -6.70 2.41 8.11
CA ALA A 51 -8.02 2.07 8.65
C ALA A 51 -9.12 2.54 7.71
N ALA A 52 -10.17 1.74 7.54
CA ALA A 52 -11.38 2.17 6.85
C ALA A 52 -12.17 3.13 7.74
N ILE A 53 -12.62 4.25 7.15
CA ILE A 53 -13.48 5.23 7.83
C ILE A 53 -14.79 5.34 7.03
N PRO A 54 -15.71 4.37 7.20
CA PRO A 54 -16.96 4.35 6.45
C PRO A 54 -18.01 5.33 6.95
N ASP A 55 -17.93 5.74 8.22
CA ASP A 55 -18.91 6.57 8.91
C ASP A 55 -18.27 7.41 10.03
N LYS A 56 -19.09 8.21 10.73
CA LYS A 56 -18.63 9.07 11.82
C LYS A 56 -18.18 8.33 13.08
N GLU A 57 -18.74 7.16 13.34
CA GLU A 57 -18.33 6.35 14.50
C GLU A 57 -16.90 5.84 14.32
N ALA A 58 -16.52 5.47 13.09
CA ALA A 58 -15.18 5.03 12.75
C ALA A 58 -14.09 6.12 12.94
N LEU A 59 -14.46 7.40 12.96
CA LEU A 59 -13.51 8.48 13.24
C LEU A 59 -12.87 8.36 14.63
N LYS A 60 -13.54 7.71 15.58
CA LYS A 60 -13.00 7.43 16.92
C LYS A 60 -11.77 6.53 16.90
N LEU A 61 -11.60 5.74 15.83
CA LEU A 61 -10.39 4.93 15.62
C LEU A 61 -9.12 5.79 15.51
N ILE A 62 -9.22 7.00 14.93
CA ILE A 62 -8.05 7.83 14.65
C ILE A 62 -7.29 8.18 15.93
N PRO A 63 -7.89 8.88 16.92
CA PRO A 63 -7.18 9.20 18.16
C PRO A 63 -6.77 7.94 18.94
N ALA A 64 -7.65 6.91 19.01
CA ALA A 64 -7.36 5.69 19.75
C ALA A 64 -6.15 4.92 19.20
N ILE A 65 -6.02 4.81 17.89
CA ILE A 65 -4.89 4.14 17.26
C ILE A 65 -3.63 5.01 17.39
N LYS A 66 -3.72 6.33 17.14
CA LYS A 66 -2.56 7.23 17.22
C LYS A 66 -1.97 7.35 18.63
N GLU A 67 -2.77 7.15 19.68
CA GLU A 67 -2.28 7.04 21.05
C GLU A 67 -1.54 5.71 21.29
N ALA A 68 -1.92 4.66 20.58
CA ALA A 68 -1.48 3.29 20.83
C ALA A 68 -0.24 2.85 20.04
N VAL A 69 0.00 3.44 18.86
CA VAL A 69 1.12 3.12 17.95
C VAL A 69 1.82 4.38 17.46
N LYS A 70 3.08 4.22 17.03
CA LYS A 70 3.92 5.35 16.55
C LYS A 70 3.90 5.49 15.03
N ILE A 71 3.54 4.42 14.32
CA ILE A 71 3.52 4.42 12.86
C ILE A 71 2.38 5.31 12.32
N PRO A 72 2.59 6.01 11.18
CA PRO A 72 1.56 6.88 10.62
C PRO A 72 0.30 6.11 10.21
N LEU A 73 -0.84 6.77 10.43
CA LEU A 73 -2.17 6.24 10.13
C LEU A 73 -2.77 6.89 8.87
N VAL A 74 -3.36 6.06 8.01
CA VAL A 74 -4.06 6.47 6.78
C VAL A 74 -5.55 6.22 6.92
N ALA A 75 -6.37 7.25 6.74
CA ALA A 75 -7.82 7.11 6.64
C ALA A 75 -8.22 6.74 5.21
N ASP A 76 -8.94 5.64 5.08
CA ASP A 76 -9.50 5.18 3.81
C ASP A 76 -10.96 5.62 3.68
N ILE A 77 -11.21 6.62 2.84
CA ILE A 77 -12.50 7.27 2.68
C ILE A 77 -12.98 7.10 1.25
N HIS A 78 -14.17 6.55 1.06
CA HIS A 78 -14.65 6.17 -0.26
C HIS A 78 -15.57 7.21 -0.90
N PHE A 79 -16.58 7.76 -0.17
CA PHE A 79 -17.66 8.54 -0.79
C PHE A 79 -17.95 9.87 -0.08
N ASP A 80 -17.92 9.92 1.24
CA ASP A 80 -18.31 11.12 1.99
C ASP A 80 -17.09 12.01 2.27
N TYR A 81 -17.00 13.14 1.56
CA TYR A 81 -15.94 14.12 1.75
C TYR A 81 -15.90 14.71 3.18
N ARG A 82 -17.03 14.74 3.90
CA ARG A 82 -17.09 15.26 5.27
C ARG A 82 -16.29 14.40 6.23
N LEU A 83 -16.25 13.08 6.00
CA LEU A 83 -15.39 12.18 6.76
C LEU A 83 -13.90 12.50 6.54
N ALA A 84 -13.53 12.94 5.33
CA ALA A 84 -12.16 13.38 5.07
C ALA A 84 -11.81 14.65 5.88
N LEU A 85 -12.73 15.62 5.95
CA LEU A 85 -12.54 16.84 6.76
C LEU A 85 -12.42 16.50 8.25
N GLU A 86 -13.30 15.65 8.76
CA GLU A 86 -13.31 15.23 10.17
C GLU A 86 -12.06 14.37 10.50
N ALA A 87 -11.60 13.50 9.58
CA ALA A 87 -10.35 12.74 9.75
C ALA A 87 -9.12 13.65 9.83
N VAL A 88 -9.06 14.69 8.97
CA VAL A 88 -8.00 15.72 9.02
C VAL A 88 -8.04 16.48 10.35
N ALA A 89 -9.23 16.84 10.84
CA ALA A 89 -9.39 17.49 12.14
C ALA A 89 -8.97 16.58 13.30
N ALA A 90 -9.22 15.27 13.21
CA ALA A 90 -8.81 14.27 14.18
C ALA A 90 -7.29 13.94 14.16
N GLY A 91 -6.51 14.55 13.26
CA GLY A 91 -5.06 14.43 13.22
C GLY A 91 -4.52 13.20 12.48
N ILE A 92 -5.21 12.76 11.43
CA ILE A 92 -4.73 11.69 10.54
C ILE A 92 -3.42 12.10 9.83
N ASP A 93 -2.58 11.13 9.46
CA ASP A 93 -1.30 11.42 8.80
C ASP A 93 -1.38 11.36 7.26
N LYS A 94 -2.38 10.70 6.70
CA LYS A 94 -2.68 10.67 5.27
C LYS A 94 -4.14 10.30 5.05
N ILE A 95 -4.76 10.84 4.01
CA ILE A 95 -6.05 10.32 3.54
C ILE A 95 -5.89 9.56 2.24
N ARG A 96 -6.72 8.53 2.05
CA ARG A 96 -6.89 7.86 0.76
C ARG A 96 -8.29 8.10 0.27
N ILE A 97 -8.39 8.69 -0.90
CA ILE A 97 -9.65 8.97 -1.59
C ILE A 97 -9.53 8.62 -3.06
N ASN A 98 -10.68 8.52 -3.72
CA ASN A 98 -10.80 8.71 -5.15
C ASN A 98 -11.54 10.05 -5.36
N PRO A 99 -10.87 11.12 -5.86
CA PRO A 99 -11.49 12.43 -6.02
C PRO A 99 -12.77 12.40 -6.87
N GLY A 100 -12.88 11.49 -7.82
CA GLY A 100 -14.09 11.31 -8.63
C GLY A 100 -15.29 10.78 -7.84
N ASN A 101 -15.08 10.12 -6.69
CA ASN A 101 -16.15 9.51 -5.90
C ASN A 101 -16.64 10.40 -4.76
N ILE A 102 -15.88 11.41 -4.33
CA ILE A 102 -16.26 12.26 -3.20
C ILE A 102 -17.16 13.45 -3.60
N GLY A 103 -17.43 13.61 -4.89
CA GLY A 103 -18.34 14.59 -5.46
C GLY A 103 -17.66 15.62 -6.36
N GLY A 104 -18.34 16.75 -6.63
CA GLY A 104 -17.83 17.79 -7.55
C GLY A 104 -16.61 18.54 -7.00
N MET A 105 -16.00 19.36 -7.88
CA MET A 105 -14.78 20.12 -7.57
C MET A 105 -14.86 20.97 -6.29
N ASP A 106 -16.04 21.47 -5.92
CA ASP A 106 -16.18 22.25 -4.67
C ASP A 106 -15.91 21.40 -3.42
N ARG A 107 -16.27 20.11 -3.44
CA ARG A 107 -15.98 19.18 -2.34
C ARG A 107 -14.50 18.80 -2.34
N VAL A 108 -13.92 18.59 -3.51
CA VAL A 108 -12.47 18.35 -3.66
C VAL A 108 -11.69 19.53 -3.10
N ARG A 109 -12.04 20.77 -3.43
CA ARG A 109 -11.40 21.98 -2.90
C ARG A 109 -11.45 22.05 -1.36
N GLN A 110 -12.58 21.70 -0.76
CA GLN A 110 -12.70 21.69 0.71
C GLN A 110 -11.76 20.66 1.35
N VAL A 111 -11.68 19.44 0.80
CA VAL A 111 -10.77 18.40 1.28
C VAL A 111 -9.32 18.83 1.10
N VAL A 112 -8.98 19.38 -0.06
CA VAL A 112 -7.62 19.89 -0.36
C VAL A 112 -7.25 21.00 0.62
N ALA A 113 -8.10 22.00 0.83
CA ALA A 113 -7.83 23.10 1.76
C ALA A 113 -7.60 22.60 3.21
N ALA A 114 -8.38 21.63 3.66
CA ALA A 114 -8.18 21.00 4.96
C ALA A 114 -6.83 20.27 5.03
N CYS A 115 -6.48 19.48 4.02
CA CYS A 115 -5.20 18.77 3.94
C CYS A 115 -4.01 19.72 3.88
N GLN A 116 -4.08 20.80 3.08
CA GLN A 116 -3.05 21.82 2.99
C GLN A 116 -2.81 22.49 4.34
N SER A 117 -3.86 22.86 5.06
CA SER A 117 -3.76 23.53 6.36
C SER A 117 -3.03 22.73 7.43
N LYS A 118 -3.00 21.41 7.28
CA LYS A 118 -2.38 20.45 8.22
C LYS A 118 -1.19 19.70 7.60
N GLN A 119 -0.81 20.01 6.36
CA GLN A 119 0.26 19.34 5.61
C GLN A 119 0.05 17.82 5.50
N ILE A 120 -1.19 17.39 5.29
CA ILE A 120 -1.59 15.99 5.17
C ILE A 120 -1.63 15.61 3.69
N PRO A 121 -0.85 14.61 3.25
CA PRO A 121 -0.86 14.16 1.86
C PRO A 121 -2.12 13.37 1.52
N ILE A 122 -2.46 13.40 0.23
CA ILE A 122 -3.60 12.68 -0.33
C ILE A 122 -3.09 11.53 -1.20
N ARG A 123 -3.59 10.30 -0.96
CA ARG A 123 -3.40 9.20 -1.90
C ARG A 123 -4.62 9.04 -2.78
N ILE A 124 -4.39 9.19 -4.08
CA ILE A 124 -5.34 8.81 -5.12
C ILE A 124 -5.33 7.30 -5.27
N GLY A 125 -6.50 6.65 -5.10
CA GLY A 125 -6.63 5.21 -5.18
C GLY A 125 -7.55 4.78 -6.32
N VAL A 126 -6.98 4.44 -7.46
CA VAL A 126 -7.71 3.86 -8.60
C VAL A 126 -7.68 2.34 -8.51
N ASN A 127 -8.83 1.70 -8.75
CA ASN A 127 -8.95 0.24 -8.82
C ASN A 127 -9.67 -0.15 -10.10
N SER A 128 -9.28 -1.26 -10.71
CA SER A 128 -9.90 -1.77 -11.94
C SER A 128 -11.41 -2.01 -11.81
N GLY A 129 -11.89 -2.39 -10.62
CA GLY A 129 -13.31 -2.62 -10.36
C GLY A 129 -14.16 -1.35 -10.15
N SER A 130 -13.55 -0.16 -10.14
CA SER A 130 -14.24 1.11 -9.86
C SER A 130 -13.84 2.23 -10.82
N LEU A 131 -13.46 1.88 -12.05
CA LEU A 131 -13.19 2.85 -13.11
C LEU A 131 -14.45 3.60 -13.54
N GLU A 132 -14.26 4.83 -13.98
CA GLU A 132 -15.31 5.70 -14.49
C GLU A 132 -15.96 5.10 -15.76
N LYS A 133 -17.28 5.27 -15.88
CA LYS A 133 -18.06 4.68 -16.98
C LYS A 133 -17.62 5.18 -18.37
N ASP A 134 -17.20 6.42 -18.47
CA ASP A 134 -16.71 7.01 -19.73
C ASP A 134 -15.36 6.38 -20.14
N LEU A 135 -14.49 6.08 -19.18
CA LEU A 135 -13.24 5.37 -19.47
C LEU A 135 -13.50 3.92 -19.87
N LEU A 136 -14.41 3.24 -19.19
CA LEU A 136 -14.81 1.89 -19.59
C LEU A 136 -15.42 1.87 -21.00
N ALA A 137 -16.21 2.88 -21.35
CA ALA A 137 -16.75 3.03 -22.71
C ALA A 137 -15.65 3.31 -23.76
N LYS A 138 -14.66 4.13 -23.39
CA LYS A 138 -13.54 4.48 -24.27
C LYS A 138 -12.59 3.30 -24.54
N TYR A 139 -12.25 2.53 -23.50
CA TYR A 139 -11.23 1.48 -23.58
C TYR A 139 -11.81 0.06 -23.69
N GLY A 140 -13.13 -0.12 -23.51
CA GLY A 140 -13.82 -1.41 -23.57
C GLY A 140 -13.60 -2.30 -22.36
N ALA A 141 -12.53 -2.07 -21.58
CA ALA A 141 -12.14 -2.85 -20.39
C ALA A 141 -11.27 -1.98 -19.45
N PRO A 142 -11.02 -2.42 -18.18
CA PRO A 142 -10.08 -1.76 -17.30
C PRO A 142 -8.63 -2.06 -17.68
N THR A 143 -8.18 -1.49 -18.80
CA THR A 143 -6.81 -1.62 -19.32
C THR A 143 -5.82 -0.79 -18.51
N ALA A 144 -4.51 -0.99 -18.73
CA ALA A 144 -3.46 -0.19 -18.12
C ALA A 144 -3.62 1.31 -18.41
N GLU A 145 -3.92 1.65 -19.67
CA GLU A 145 -4.14 3.02 -20.12
C GLU A 145 -5.36 3.65 -19.44
N ALA A 146 -6.45 2.89 -19.28
CA ALA A 146 -7.65 3.35 -18.59
C ALA A 146 -7.38 3.68 -17.11
N LEU A 147 -6.61 2.82 -16.42
CA LEU A 147 -6.19 3.04 -15.04
C LEU A 147 -5.32 4.30 -14.91
N VAL A 148 -4.36 4.48 -15.82
CA VAL A 148 -3.47 5.63 -15.80
C VAL A 148 -4.22 6.91 -16.13
N GLU A 149 -5.09 6.92 -17.16
CA GLU A 149 -5.90 8.09 -17.48
C GLU A 149 -6.79 8.50 -16.31
N SER A 150 -7.45 7.54 -15.62
CA SER A 150 -8.21 7.83 -14.42
C SER A 150 -7.33 8.46 -13.33
N ALA A 151 -6.17 7.87 -13.06
CA ALA A 151 -5.24 8.41 -12.06
C ALA A 151 -4.79 9.83 -12.40
N MET A 152 -4.41 10.10 -13.67
CA MET A 152 -3.94 11.42 -14.09
C MET A 152 -5.06 12.47 -14.10
N ARG A 153 -6.30 12.10 -14.42
CA ARG A 153 -7.46 12.99 -14.23
C ARG A 153 -7.61 13.45 -12.79
N HIS A 154 -7.48 12.51 -11.84
CA HIS A 154 -7.59 12.81 -10.42
C HIS A 154 -6.38 13.61 -9.89
N VAL A 155 -5.18 13.34 -10.40
CA VAL A 155 -3.99 14.16 -10.13
C VAL A 155 -4.25 15.60 -10.55
N LYS A 156 -4.71 15.81 -11.78
CA LYS A 156 -5.01 17.14 -12.29
C LYS A 156 -6.05 17.88 -11.45
N MET A 157 -7.09 17.19 -10.95
CA MET A 157 -8.09 17.81 -10.04
C MET A 157 -7.45 18.37 -8.77
N LEU A 158 -6.43 17.70 -8.23
CA LEU A 158 -5.69 18.18 -7.06
C LEU A 158 -4.70 19.29 -7.42
N GLU A 159 -3.99 19.16 -8.54
CA GLU A 159 -3.07 20.19 -9.06
C GLU A 159 -3.80 21.49 -9.41
N ASP A 160 -5.02 21.42 -9.94
CA ASP A 160 -5.88 22.59 -10.20
C ASP A 160 -6.32 23.31 -8.90
N CYS A 161 -6.04 22.71 -7.74
CA CYS A 161 -6.19 23.29 -6.40
C CYS A 161 -4.83 23.64 -5.77
N ASP A 162 -3.75 23.73 -6.54
CA ASP A 162 -2.37 23.96 -6.06
C ASP A 162 -1.89 22.92 -5.03
N PHE A 163 -2.41 21.68 -5.12
CA PHE A 163 -2.06 20.59 -4.20
C PHE A 163 -1.18 19.57 -4.89
N THR A 164 0.00 19.31 -4.30
CA THR A 164 1.02 18.45 -4.89
C THR A 164 1.61 17.42 -3.93
N ASP A 165 1.09 17.29 -2.70
CA ASP A 165 1.47 16.22 -1.77
C ASP A 165 0.64 14.96 -2.05
N ILE A 166 0.87 14.42 -3.24
CA ILE A 166 0.07 13.36 -3.85
C ILE A 166 0.86 12.05 -3.85
N VAL A 167 0.18 10.96 -3.51
CA VAL A 167 0.62 9.58 -3.72
C VAL A 167 -0.39 8.90 -4.65
N ILE A 168 0.05 8.01 -5.53
CA ILE A 168 -0.84 7.36 -6.49
C ILE A 168 -0.81 5.84 -6.30
N SER A 169 -1.98 5.22 -6.38
CA SER A 169 -2.11 3.77 -6.49
C SER A 169 -3.11 3.39 -7.59
N MET A 170 -2.70 2.44 -8.45
CA MET A 170 -3.52 1.89 -9.53
C MET A 170 -3.51 0.38 -9.39
N LYS A 171 -4.57 -0.17 -8.80
CA LYS A 171 -4.63 -1.58 -8.46
C LYS A 171 -5.51 -2.36 -9.42
N SER A 172 -5.04 -3.54 -9.81
CA SER A 172 -5.79 -4.52 -10.57
C SER A 172 -5.62 -5.91 -9.95
N SER A 173 -6.59 -6.79 -10.13
CA SER A 173 -6.49 -8.22 -9.83
C SER A 173 -5.71 -8.99 -10.90
N THR A 174 -5.55 -8.39 -12.09
CA THR A 174 -4.71 -8.88 -13.19
C THR A 174 -3.32 -8.31 -13.06
N VAL A 175 -2.34 -9.17 -12.80
CA VAL A 175 -0.96 -8.77 -12.47
C VAL A 175 -0.29 -8.04 -13.64
N SER A 176 -0.43 -8.52 -14.87
CA SER A 176 0.13 -7.86 -16.06
C SER A 176 -0.44 -6.45 -16.24
N THR A 177 -1.76 -6.28 -16.17
CA THR A 177 -2.41 -4.96 -16.26
C THR A 177 -1.89 -4.01 -15.18
N MET A 178 -1.68 -4.51 -13.96
CA MET A 178 -1.12 -3.70 -12.87
C MET A 178 0.31 -3.25 -13.19
N ILE A 179 1.17 -4.19 -13.61
CA ILE A 179 2.58 -3.87 -13.97
C ILE A 179 2.62 -2.81 -15.06
N ASP A 180 1.87 -3.00 -16.14
CA ASP A 180 1.85 -2.08 -17.28
C ASP A 180 1.32 -0.70 -16.88
N ALA A 181 0.27 -0.63 -16.05
CA ALA A 181 -0.26 0.64 -15.54
C ALA A 181 0.78 1.42 -14.73
N TYR A 182 1.50 0.76 -13.81
CA TYR A 182 2.52 1.44 -13.01
C TYR A 182 3.74 1.85 -13.85
N ARG A 183 4.16 1.04 -14.81
CA ARG A 183 5.24 1.41 -15.76
C ARG A 183 4.88 2.63 -16.57
N LEU A 184 3.65 2.66 -17.11
CA LEU A 184 3.14 3.79 -17.87
C LEU A 184 3.03 5.05 -17.00
N ALA A 185 2.50 4.96 -15.80
CA ALA A 185 2.39 6.08 -14.87
C ALA A 185 3.77 6.63 -14.45
N ALA A 186 4.76 5.76 -14.22
CA ALA A 186 6.11 6.18 -13.84
C ALA A 186 6.81 7.00 -14.95
N GLN A 187 6.35 6.88 -16.20
CA GLN A 187 6.83 7.71 -17.32
C GLN A 187 6.09 9.07 -17.39
N GLN A 188 4.87 9.15 -16.86
CA GLN A 188 4.00 10.32 -16.98
C GLN A 188 4.03 11.26 -15.78
N CYS A 189 4.37 10.77 -14.59
CA CYS A 189 4.39 11.58 -13.37
C CYS A 189 5.57 11.28 -12.46
N ALA A 190 5.87 12.26 -11.58
CA ALA A 190 6.95 12.16 -10.59
C ALA A 190 6.44 11.78 -9.18
N TYR A 191 5.14 11.61 -8.99
CA TYR A 191 4.55 11.33 -7.69
C TYR A 191 4.92 9.93 -7.17
N PRO A 192 5.09 9.75 -5.84
CA PRO A 192 5.33 8.45 -5.25
C PRO A 192 4.20 7.46 -5.57
N LEU A 193 4.58 6.23 -5.91
CA LEU A 193 3.65 5.17 -6.26
C LEU A 193 3.52 4.17 -5.11
N HIS A 194 2.27 3.84 -4.75
CA HIS A 194 1.93 2.81 -3.78
C HIS A 194 1.53 1.53 -4.52
N LEU A 195 2.38 0.51 -4.44
CA LEU A 195 2.21 -0.73 -5.19
C LEU A 195 1.34 -1.75 -4.44
N GLY A 196 0.64 -2.57 -5.18
CA GLY A 196 -0.07 -3.73 -4.65
C GLY A 196 -1.10 -4.28 -5.63
N VAL A 197 -1.27 -5.60 -5.60
CA VAL A 197 -2.35 -6.30 -6.28
C VAL A 197 -3.61 -6.19 -5.44
N THR A 198 -4.77 -5.92 -6.04
CA THR A 198 -6.06 -5.96 -5.34
C THR A 198 -6.75 -7.30 -5.59
N GLU A 199 -7.57 -7.74 -4.64
CA GLU A 199 -8.32 -9.00 -4.78
C GLU A 199 -7.41 -10.17 -5.21
N ALA A 200 -6.24 -10.24 -4.57
CA ALA A 200 -5.20 -11.20 -4.96
C ALA A 200 -5.59 -12.67 -4.69
N GLY A 201 -6.53 -12.88 -3.76
CA GLY A 201 -7.05 -14.19 -3.39
C GLY A 201 -6.49 -14.72 -2.08
N THR A 202 -6.56 -16.04 -1.90
CA THR A 202 -6.07 -16.75 -0.72
C THR A 202 -4.55 -16.59 -0.55
N ALA A 203 -4.02 -16.93 0.63
CA ALA A 203 -2.61 -16.76 0.99
C ALA A 203 -1.65 -17.23 -0.11
N HIS A 204 -1.82 -18.45 -0.63
CA HIS A 204 -0.92 -19.00 -1.64
C HIS A 204 -0.92 -18.21 -2.95
N MET A 205 -2.08 -18.05 -3.59
CA MET A 205 -2.16 -17.34 -4.88
C MET A 205 -1.95 -15.84 -4.73
N GLY A 206 -2.40 -15.27 -3.61
CA GLY A 206 -2.19 -13.87 -3.29
C GLY A 206 -0.72 -13.52 -3.11
N LEU A 207 0.05 -14.40 -2.46
CA LEU A 207 1.50 -14.26 -2.33
C LEU A 207 2.19 -14.31 -3.71
N ILE A 208 1.87 -15.29 -4.54
CA ILE A 208 2.45 -15.43 -5.88
C ILE A 208 2.16 -14.19 -6.73
N LYS A 209 0.90 -13.75 -6.80
CA LYS A 209 0.52 -12.56 -7.55
C LYS A 209 1.23 -11.30 -7.04
N SER A 210 1.30 -11.15 -5.72
CA SER A 210 1.96 -9.99 -5.09
C SER A 210 3.48 -10.01 -5.34
N ALA A 211 4.12 -11.17 -5.21
CA ALA A 211 5.56 -11.32 -5.47
C ALA A 211 5.89 -10.97 -6.92
N ILE A 212 5.12 -11.46 -7.89
CA ILE A 212 5.31 -11.14 -9.31
C ILE A 212 5.04 -9.66 -9.56
N GLY A 213 3.87 -9.16 -9.17
CA GLY A 213 3.45 -7.80 -9.51
C GLY A 213 4.28 -6.72 -8.81
N ILE A 214 4.51 -6.85 -7.52
CA ILE A 214 5.31 -5.90 -6.74
C ILE A 214 6.79 -6.07 -7.10
N GLY A 215 7.30 -7.31 -7.18
CA GLY A 215 8.70 -7.59 -7.47
C GLY A 215 9.14 -7.05 -8.83
N ALA A 216 8.33 -7.23 -9.89
CA ALA A 216 8.65 -6.68 -11.21
C ALA A 216 8.80 -5.15 -11.18
N LEU A 217 7.91 -4.45 -10.48
CA LEU A 217 7.96 -2.98 -10.40
C LEU A 217 9.13 -2.49 -9.53
N LEU A 218 9.42 -3.17 -8.43
CA LEU A 218 10.57 -2.87 -7.58
C LEU A 218 11.89 -3.08 -8.35
N HIS A 219 11.96 -4.11 -9.20
CA HIS A 219 13.11 -4.36 -10.08
C HIS A 219 13.34 -3.19 -11.06
N ASP A 220 12.26 -2.59 -11.55
CA ASP A 220 12.32 -1.41 -12.43
C ASP A 220 12.60 -0.09 -11.64
N GLY A 221 12.81 -0.16 -10.31
CA GLY A 221 12.98 1.01 -9.45
C GLY A 221 11.70 1.83 -9.25
N ILE A 222 10.54 1.21 -9.45
CA ILE A 222 9.21 1.82 -9.31
C ILE A 222 8.62 1.44 -7.94
N GLY A 223 8.14 2.45 -7.21
CA GLY A 223 7.46 2.29 -5.92
C GLY A 223 8.11 3.11 -4.80
N ALA A 224 7.32 3.44 -3.80
CA ALA A 224 7.73 4.08 -2.55
C ALA A 224 7.08 3.40 -1.34
N THR A 225 5.93 2.77 -1.53
CA THR A 225 5.26 1.95 -0.53
C THR A 225 4.65 0.72 -1.19
N ILE A 226 4.56 -0.37 -0.45
CA ILE A 226 3.92 -1.62 -0.92
C ILE A 226 2.83 -2.05 0.05
N ARG A 227 1.80 -2.75 -0.46
CA ARG A 227 0.87 -3.53 0.34
C ARG A 227 0.59 -4.86 -0.36
N VAL A 228 0.97 -5.94 0.30
CA VAL A 228 0.46 -7.28 -0.02
C VAL A 228 -0.98 -7.36 0.49
N SER A 229 -1.89 -7.95 -0.26
CA SER A 229 -3.30 -8.10 0.12
C SER A 229 -3.67 -9.57 0.03
N LEU A 230 -3.97 -10.19 1.16
CA LEU A 230 -4.32 -11.60 1.28
C LEU A 230 -5.70 -11.73 1.92
N THR A 231 -6.44 -12.78 1.56
CA THR A 231 -7.61 -13.21 2.33
C THR A 231 -7.11 -14.09 3.48
N ASP A 232 -6.45 -13.44 4.47
CA ASP A 232 -5.81 -14.06 5.62
C ASP A 232 -5.56 -13.02 6.74
N ASP A 233 -4.87 -13.40 7.84
CA ASP A 233 -4.42 -12.48 8.88
C ASP A 233 -3.48 -11.42 8.27
N PRO A 234 -3.71 -10.12 8.54
CA PRO A 234 -2.86 -9.05 8.02
C PRO A 234 -1.39 -9.13 8.46
N ILE A 235 -1.04 -9.87 9.50
CA ILE A 235 0.35 -10.14 9.89
C ILE A 235 1.07 -10.93 8.78
N GLN A 236 0.37 -11.85 8.10
CA GLN A 236 0.93 -12.59 6.97
C GLN A 236 1.22 -11.68 5.77
N GLU A 237 0.46 -10.60 5.59
CA GLU A 237 0.74 -9.58 4.57
C GLU A 237 2.10 -8.89 4.83
N ILE A 238 2.43 -8.63 6.08
CA ILE A 238 3.70 -7.99 6.47
C ILE A 238 4.87 -8.94 6.26
N THR A 239 4.73 -10.19 6.69
CA THR A 239 5.74 -11.23 6.47
C THR A 239 6.04 -11.37 4.97
N ALA A 240 5.00 -11.53 4.16
CA ALA A 240 5.14 -11.62 2.71
C ALA A 240 5.78 -10.36 2.08
N ALA A 241 5.44 -9.17 2.59
CA ALA A 241 6.04 -7.93 2.11
C ALA A 241 7.53 -7.84 2.44
N LYS A 242 7.95 -8.26 3.64
CA LYS A 242 9.36 -8.35 4.04
C LYS A 242 10.12 -9.33 3.15
N ASP A 243 9.54 -10.50 2.90
CA ASP A 243 10.15 -11.53 2.05
C ASP A 243 10.34 -11.04 0.61
N ILE A 244 9.33 -10.37 0.03
CA ILE A 244 9.45 -9.75 -1.29
C ILE A 244 10.59 -8.72 -1.30
N LEU A 245 10.65 -7.79 -0.32
CA LEU A 245 11.70 -6.79 -0.26
C LEU A 245 13.08 -7.40 -0.07
N LYS A 246 13.19 -8.46 0.73
CA LYS A 246 14.43 -9.20 0.94
C LYS A 246 14.88 -9.91 -0.34
N CYS A 247 14.00 -10.63 -1.03
CA CYS A 247 14.30 -11.26 -2.32
C CYS A 247 14.73 -10.25 -3.39
N MET A 248 14.28 -8.99 -3.28
CA MET A 248 14.68 -7.90 -4.18
C MET A 248 15.97 -7.17 -3.74
N GLY A 249 16.59 -7.58 -2.63
CA GLY A 249 17.77 -6.91 -2.07
C GLY A 249 17.50 -5.50 -1.52
N LEU A 250 16.23 -5.17 -1.23
CA LEU A 250 15.79 -3.87 -0.71
C LEU A 250 15.62 -3.85 0.82
N ARG A 251 15.77 -5.01 1.44
CA ARG A 251 15.80 -5.20 2.91
C ARG A 251 16.88 -6.22 3.25
N GLY A 252 17.57 -5.97 4.34
CA GLY A 252 18.51 -6.90 4.91
C GLY A 252 17.88 -8.10 5.60
N GLY A 253 18.72 -8.98 6.09
CA GLY A 253 18.40 -10.18 6.85
C GLY A 253 19.03 -11.44 6.29
N PRO A 254 18.94 -12.57 7.00
CA PRO A 254 19.59 -13.81 6.58
C PRO A 254 18.97 -14.36 5.29
N GLU A 255 19.80 -14.78 4.36
CA GLU A 255 19.43 -15.48 3.13
C GLU A 255 19.85 -16.93 3.21
N LEU A 256 18.88 -17.85 3.15
CA LEU A 256 19.16 -19.29 3.03
C LEU A 256 19.25 -19.68 1.57
N VAL A 257 20.39 -20.25 1.16
CA VAL A 257 20.59 -20.82 -0.17
C VAL A 257 20.73 -22.32 -0.04
N ALA A 258 19.70 -23.05 -0.45
CA ALA A 258 19.70 -24.50 -0.38
C ALA A 258 19.63 -25.13 -1.78
N CYS A 259 20.42 -26.15 -2.01
CA CYS A 259 20.35 -26.95 -3.23
C CYS A 259 19.03 -27.73 -3.25
N PRO A 260 18.31 -27.84 -4.38
CA PRO A 260 17.16 -28.72 -4.48
C PRO A 260 17.57 -30.18 -4.30
N THR A 261 16.71 -31.00 -3.70
CA THR A 261 16.95 -32.43 -3.54
C THR A 261 17.03 -33.14 -4.90
N CYS A 262 17.95 -34.11 -5.03
CA CYS A 262 18.11 -34.92 -6.22
C CYS A 262 18.64 -36.33 -5.86
N GLY A 263 18.80 -37.23 -6.84
CA GLY A 263 19.31 -38.59 -6.63
C GLY A 263 20.73 -38.69 -6.03
N ARG A 264 21.47 -37.57 -5.91
CA ARG A 264 22.77 -37.49 -5.26
C ARG A 264 22.73 -37.10 -3.79
N THR A 265 21.57 -36.64 -3.30
CA THR A 265 21.40 -36.20 -1.92
C THR A 265 21.54 -37.41 -0.97
N ARG A 266 22.36 -37.28 0.07
CA ARG A 266 22.68 -38.34 1.06
C ARG A 266 22.23 -38.00 2.48
N ILE A 267 21.64 -36.86 2.69
CA ILE A 267 21.13 -36.36 3.97
C ILE A 267 19.64 -35.99 3.83
N ASP A 268 18.93 -35.84 4.94
CA ASP A 268 17.61 -35.23 4.92
C ASP A 268 17.73 -33.71 4.76
N LEU A 269 17.99 -33.28 3.51
CA LEU A 269 18.22 -31.88 3.18
C LEU A 269 16.96 -31.04 3.40
N VAL A 270 15.77 -31.61 3.19
CA VAL A 270 14.50 -30.89 3.40
C VAL A 270 14.32 -30.53 4.87
N GLN A 271 14.56 -31.49 5.77
CA GLN A 271 14.46 -31.24 7.20
C GLN A 271 15.54 -30.28 7.69
N THR A 272 16.79 -30.47 7.24
CA THR A 272 17.92 -29.58 7.57
C THR A 272 17.66 -28.14 7.14
N ALA A 273 17.13 -27.92 5.92
CA ALA A 273 16.81 -26.57 5.42
C ALA A 273 15.74 -25.90 6.29
N LYS A 274 14.69 -26.63 6.69
CA LYS A 274 13.65 -26.11 7.59
C LYS A 274 14.19 -25.73 8.97
N GLU A 275 15.09 -26.55 9.52
CA GLU A 275 15.72 -26.28 10.83
C GLU A 275 16.59 -25.03 10.77
N VAL A 276 17.38 -24.87 9.70
CA VAL A 276 18.20 -23.68 9.48
C VAL A 276 17.32 -22.45 9.27
N GLU A 277 16.27 -22.53 8.46
CA GLU A 277 15.30 -21.43 8.24
C GLU A 277 14.67 -20.99 9.56
N ALA A 278 14.23 -21.94 10.38
CA ALA A 278 13.67 -21.66 11.70
C ALA A 278 14.70 -21.00 12.66
N ALA A 279 15.95 -21.45 12.64
CA ALA A 279 17.02 -20.85 13.43
C ALA A 279 17.36 -19.41 12.98
N LEU A 280 17.18 -19.11 11.70
CA LEU A 280 17.42 -17.80 11.12
C LEU A 280 16.28 -16.81 11.31
N ALA A 281 15.09 -17.25 11.71
CA ALA A 281 13.88 -16.42 11.78
C ALA A 281 14.01 -15.16 12.65
N ASN A 282 14.87 -15.19 13.69
CA ASN A 282 15.11 -14.07 14.60
C ASN A 282 16.49 -13.43 14.42
N VAL A 283 17.20 -13.74 13.34
CA VAL A 283 18.52 -13.17 13.06
C VAL A 283 18.33 -11.88 12.27
N ASP A 284 18.80 -10.77 12.83
CA ASP A 284 18.76 -9.45 12.18
C ASP A 284 20.16 -9.07 11.66
N LYS A 285 20.73 -9.94 10.82
CA LYS A 285 22.04 -9.73 10.20
C LYS A 285 21.99 -10.13 8.72
N ASP A 286 22.66 -9.36 7.89
CA ASP A 286 22.89 -9.69 6.49
C ASP A 286 23.91 -10.80 6.38
N ILE A 287 23.42 -12.04 6.42
CA ILE A 287 24.25 -13.23 6.25
C ILE A 287 23.66 -14.15 5.19
N LYS A 288 24.53 -14.80 4.46
CA LYS A 288 24.14 -15.84 3.50
C LYS A 288 24.60 -17.20 4.04
N VAL A 289 23.64 -18.12 4.19
CA VAL A 289 23.81 -19.46 4.77
C VAL A 289 23.51 -20.50 3.71
#